data_0e45bcd6a2f105943e56da1608876c76
#
_entry.id   0e45bcd6a2f105943e56da1608876c76
#
_cell.length_a   1.000
_cell.length_b   1.000
_cell.length_c   1.000
_cell.angle_alpha   90.00
_cell.angle_beta   90.00
_cell.angle_gamma   90.00
#
_symmetry.space_group_name_H-M   'P 1'
#
loop_
_entity.id
_entity.type
_entity.pdbx_description
1 polymer ?
#
loop_
_entity_poly.entity_id
_entity_poly.type
_entity_poly.pdbx_seq_one_letter_code
_entity_poly.pdbx_strand_id
1 'polypeptide(L)'
;AEIYSEINNGYGSANVSVVTGGTSCTGVMFTDTVSGMAVYGNSTNYPGGTRLVCVQNLSAFAFAASLSSAGRYWCVDSTGDPGEITISNPAAIVAADDTCVEMDLK
;
A
#
# COMPACT_ATOMS: atom_id res chain seq x y z
N ALA A 1 5.65 -8.95 -2.73
CA ALA A 1 4.25 -9.32 -2.98
C ALA A 1 4.13 -10.65 -3.73
N GLU A 2 4.97 -10.90 -4.71
CA GLU A 2 4.97 -12.19 -5.42
C GLU A 2 5.28 -13.34 -4.47
N ILE A 3 6.22 -13.17 -3.56
CA ILE A 3 6.54 -14.20 -2.56
C ILE A 3 5.34 -14.48 -1.67
N TYR A 4 4.64 -13.43 -1.24
CA TYR A 4 3.43 -13.61 -0.44
C TYR A 4 2.35 -14.36 -1.20
N SER A 5 2.11 -14.00 -2.47
CA SER A 5 1.12 -14.64 -3.31
C SER A 5 1.42 -16.12 -3.53
N GLU A 6 2.68 -16.48 -3.75
CA GLU A 6 3.09 -17.87 -3.94
C GLU A 6 2.86 -18.71 -2.68
N ILE A 7 3.14 -18.15 -1.50
CA ILE A 7 2.99 -18.86 -0.23
C ILE A 7 1.51 -18.99 0.16
N ASN A 8 0.71 -17.93 -0.07
CA ASN A 8 -0.65 -17.81 0.46
C ASN A 8 -1.74 -17.91 -0.60
N ASN A 9 -1.40 -18.20 -1.85
CA ASN A 9 -2.33 -18.34 -2.96
C ASN A 9 -3.19 -17.08 -3.15
N GLY A 10 -2.52 -15.93 -3.17
CA GLY A 10 -3.15 -14.62 -3.33
C GLY A 10 -2.59 -13.59 -2.36
N TYR A 11 -3.11 -12.37 -2.41
CA TYR A 11 -2.62 -11.25 -1.60
C TYR A 11 -3.44 -11.03 -0.32
N GLY A 12 -4.38 -11.92 -0.02
CA GLY A 12 -5.21 -11.85 1.16
C GLY A 12 -6.61 -11.32 0.87
N SER A 13 -7.43 -11.17 1.92
CA SER A 13 -8.78 -10.63 1.78
C SER A 13 -8.76 -9.12 1.55
N ALA A 14 -9.87 -8.59 1.04
CA ALA A 14 -9.98 -7.16 0.76
C ALA A 14 -9.69 -6.31 2.01
N ASN A 15 -8.75 -5.39 1.89
CA ASN A 15 -8.36 -4.51 2.99
C ASN A 15 -7.79 -3.20 2.45
N VAL A 16 -8.14 -2.10 3.12
CA VAL A 16 -7.56 -0.78 2.87
C VAL A 16 -7.11 -0.22 4.20
N SER A 17 -5.86 0.25 4.27
CA SER A 17 -5.37 0.95 5.45
C SER A 17 -4.57 2.18 5.05
N VAL A 18 -4.75 3.26 5.84
CA VAL A 18 -3.99 4.50 5.70
C VAL A 18 -3.36 4.76 7.07
N VAL A 19 -2.05 4.75 7.15
CA VAL A 19 -1.33 4.85 8.41
C VAL A 19 -0.21 5.89 8.37
N THR A 20 0.09 6.47 9.53
CA THR A 20 1.21 7.40 9.73
C THR A 20 1.75 7.22 11.15
N GLY A 21 2.82 7.92 11.47
CA GLY A 21 3.23 8.07 12.86
C GLY A 21 3.74 6.81 13.54
N GLY A 22 4.33 5.88 12.81
CA GLY A 22 4.92 4.68 13.37
C GLY A 22 3.97 3.49 13.47
N THR A 23 2.77 3.60 12.93
CA THR A 23 1.84 2.47 12.85
C THR A 23 2.08 1.65 11.59
N SER A 24 1.50 0.45 11.54
CA SER A 24 1.63 -0.46 10.39
C SER A 24 0.31 -0.61 9.66
N CYS A 25 0.38 -0.88 8.35
CA CYS A 25 -0.79 -1.26 7.57
C CYS A 25 -1.42 -2.54 8.15
N THR A 26 -2.75 -2.62 8.12
CA THR A 26 -3.49 -3.70 8.78
C THR A 26 -3.76 -4.91 7.90
N GLY A 27 -3.53 -4.82 6.59
CA GLY A 27 -3.74 -5.96 5.69
C GLY A 27 -2.82 -7.14 6.01
N VAL A 28 -3.31 -8.36 5.88
CA VAL A 28 -2.56 -9.57 6.23
C VAL A 28 -1.22 -9.63 5.48
N MET A 29 -1.20 -9.29 4.20
CA MET A 29 0.03 -9.28 3.40
C MET A 29 1.06 -8.30 3.98
N PHE A 30 0.61 -7.10 4.38
CA PHE A 30 1.50 -6.04 4.88
C PHE A 30 1.92 -6.24 6.34
N THR A 31 1.42 -7.26 7.01
CA THR A 31 1.86 -7.63 8.36
C THR A 31 2.66 -8.93 8.35
N ASP A 32 2.78 -9.58 7.20
CA ASP A 32 3.46 -10.87 7.08
C ASP A 32 4.98 -10.72 7.13
N THR A 33 5.61 -11.38 8.10
CA THR A 33 7.07 -11.34 8.28
C THR A 33 7.80 -12.40 7.43
N VAL A 34 7.12 -13.47 7.07
CA VAL A 34 7.74 -14.57 6.29
C VAL A 34 8.11 -14.09 4.89
N SER A 35 7.22 -13.37 4.23
CA SER A 35 7.49 -12.82 2.88
C SER A 35 8.29 -11.53 2.92
N GLY A 36 8.45 -10.91 4.10
CA GLY A 36 9.12 -9.61 4.25
C GLY A 36 8.21 -8.41 4.00
N MET A 37 6.95 -8.62 3.70
CA MET A 37 6.04 -7.50 3.38
C MET A 37 5.75 -6.59 4.56
N ALA A 38 5.90 -7.07 5.81
CA ALA A 38 5.73 -6.24 7.00
C ALA A 38 6.68 -5.03 7.02
N VAL A 39 7.85 -5.13 6.41
CA VAL A 39 8.81 -4.02 6.33
C VAL A 39 8.21 -2.85 5.55
N TYR A 40 7.52 -3.12 4.47
CA TYR A 40 6.92 -2.08 3.63
C TYR A 40 5.69 -1.44 4.27
N GLY A 41 4.94 -2.21 5.04
CA GLY A 41 3.71 -1.74 5.68
C GLY A 41 3.92 -1.01 7.00
N ASN A 42 5.15 -0.92 7.50
CA ASN A 42 5.44 -0.30 8.80
C ASN A 42 5.98 1.12 8.61
N SER A 43 5.20 2.11 9.02
CA SER A 43 5.56 3.52 8.82
C SER A 43 6.82 3.95 9.60
N THR A 44 7.28 3.17 10.60
CA THR A 44 8.54 3.47 11.29
C THR A 44 9.77 3.32 10.39
N ASN A 45 9.65 2.60 9.28
CA ASN A 45 10.74 2.41 8.31
C ASN A 45 10.88 3.57 7.32
N TYR A 46 10.11 4.65 7.50
CA TYR A 46 10.09 5.82 6.63
C TYR A 46 10.33 7.09 7.45
N PRO A 47 10.67 8.20 6.79
CA PRO A 47 10.79 9.49 7.50
C PRO A 47 9.53 9.84 8.28
N GLY A 48 9.70 10.55 9.39
CA GLY A 48 8.57 10.96 10.22
C GLY A 48 7.52 11.72 9.42
N GLY A 49 6.25 11.41 9.66
CA GLY A 49 5.15 12.02 8.95
C GLY A 49 4.79 11.38 7.61
N THR A 50 5.56 10.38 7.15
CA THR A 50 5.22 9.65 5.93
C THR A 50 3.89 8.91 6.13
N ARG A 51 2.96 9.12 5.19
CA ARG A 51 1.69 8.40 5.16
C ARG A 51 1.80 7.23 4.20
N LEU A 52 1.34 6.07 4.65
CA LEU A 52 1.28 4.86 3.83
C LEU A 52 -0.17 4.54 3.50
N VAL A 53 -0.43 4.22 2.24
CA VAL A 53 -1.74 3.76 1.77
C VAL A 53 -1.54 2.35 1.25
N CYS A 54 -2.20 1.39 1.87
CA CYS A 54 -2.05 -0.03 1.55
C CYS A 54 -3.40 -0.60 1.17
N VAL A 55 -3.49 -1.12 -0.05
CA VAL A 55 -4.69 -1.76 -0.57
C VAL A 55 -4.34 -3.18 -0.99
N GLN A 56 -5.14 -4.13 -0.57
CA GLN A 56 -4.96 -5.52 -0.99
C GLN A 56 -6.31 -6.20 -1.20
N ASN A 57 -6.32 -7.17 -2.09
CA ASN A 57 -7.37 -8.16 -2.21
C ASN A 57 -6.74 -9.46 -2.72
N LEU A 58 -7.55 -10.49 -2.98
CA LEU A 58 -7.03 -11.81 -3.35
C LEU A 58 -6.18 -11.77 -4.63
N SER A 59 -6.51 -10.91 -5.58
CA SER A 59 -5.89 -10.90 -6.92
C SER A 59 -4.94 -9.73 -7.16
N ALA A 60 -4.92 -8.72 -6.30
CA ALA A 60 -4.13 -7.50 -6.55
C ALA A 60 -3.74 -6.79 -5.26
N PHE A 61 -2.71 -5.94 -5.35
CA PHE A 61 -2.35 -5.02 -4.27
C PHE A 61 -1.87 -3.70 -4.86
N ALA A 62 -1.97 -2.64 -4.05
CA ALA A 62 -1.34 -1.35 -4.35
C ALA A 62 -0.81 -0.75 -3.03
N PHE A 63 0.35 -0.13 -3.13
CA PHE A 63 1.02 0.49 -1.98
C PHE A 63 1.51 1.87 -2.39
N ALA A 64 1.25 2.87 -1.57
CA ALA A 64 1.73 4.21 -1.82
C ALA A 64 2.32 4.82 -0.55
N ALA A 65 3.44 5.53 -0.70
CA ALA A 65 4.09 6.26 0.37
C ALA A 65 4.16 7.74 0.02
N SER A 66 3.77 8.60 0.95
CA SER A 66 3.76 10.04 0.71
C SER A 66 5.17 10.59 0.51
N LEU A 67 5.30 11.53 -0.42
CA LEU A 67 6.51 12.28 -0.69
C LEU A 67 6.49 13.60 0.08
N SER A 68 7.59 14.36 -0.01
CA SER A 68 7.69 15.66 0.67
C SER A 68 6.73 16.71 0.12
N SER A 69 6.29 16.58 -1.13
CA SER A 69 5.30 17.45 -1.73
C SER A 69 3.89 17.03 -1.34
N ALA A 70 3.07 17.96 -0.90
CA ALA A 70 1.72 17.67 -0.44
C ALA A 70 0.89 16.98 -1.53
N GLY A 71 0.21 15.90 -1.17
CA GLY A 71 -0.65 15.15 -2.07
C GLY A 71 0.07 14.23 -3.05
N ARG A 72 1.40 14.24 -3.08
CA ARG A 72 2.19 13.38 -3.98
C ARG A 72 2.62 12.10 -3.26
N TYR A 73 2.52 10.98 -3.96
CA TYR A 73 2.85 9.66 -3.43
C TYR A 73 3.66 8.86 -4.44
N TRP A 74 4.58 8.06 -3.93
CA TRP A 74 5.23 7.02 -4.73
C TRP A 74 4.40 5.75 -4.60
N CYS A 75 4.01 5.16 -5.73
CA CYS A 75 3.10 4.03 -5.74
C CYS A 75 3.69 2.83 -6.48
N VAL A 76 3.43 1.65 -5.94
CA VAL A 76 3.76 0.36 -6.56
C VAL A 76 2.52 -0.52 -6.47
N ASP A 77 2.25 -1.29 -7.51
CA ASP A 77 1.12 -2.21 -7.51
C ASP A 77 1.48 -3.56 -8.15
N SER A 78 0.52 -4.47 -8.15
CA SER A 78 0.72 -5.84 -8.67
C SER A 78 0.94 -5.89 -10.19
N THR A 79 0.70 -4.79 -10.91
CA THR A 79 1.02 -4.72 -12.34
C THR A 79 2.50 -4.49 -12.59
N GLY A 80 3.24 -4.05 -11.58
CA GLY A 80 4.69 -3.89 -11.65
C GLY A 80 5.19 -2.54 -12.13
N ASP A 81 4.32 -1.56 -12.37
CA ASP A 81 4.70 -0.24 -12.87
C ASP A 81 4.76 0.79 -11.73
N PRO A 82 5.94 1.00 -11.09
CA PRO A 82 6.05 2.01 -10.06
C PRO A 82 5.98 3.41 -10.66
N GLY A 83 5.46 4.35 -9.88
CA GLY A 83 5.37 5.73 -10.34
C GLY A 83 4.83 6.67 -9.30
N GLU A 84 4.86 7.97 -9.63
CA GLU A 84 4.37 9.02 -8.77
C GLU A 84 2.90 9.30 -9.10
N ILE A 85 2.06 9.39 -8.06
CA ILE A 85 0.63 9.67 -8.21
C ILE A 85 0.22 10.79 -7.26
N THR A 86 -0.99 11.32 -7.45
CA THR A 86 -1.59 12.33 -6.60
C THR A 86 -2.77 11.74 -5.85
N ILE A 87 -2.75 11.83 -4.51
CA ILE A 87 -3.90 11.45 -3.68
C ILE A 87 -4.23 12.64 -2.79
N SER A 88 -5.35 13.30 -3.05
CA SER A 88 -5.80 14.45 -2.28
C SER A 88 -6.61 14.03 -1.06
N ASN A 89 -7.36 12.94 -1.16
CA ASN A 89 -8.21 12.43 -0.09
C ASN A 89 -8.01 10.93 0.10
N PRO A 90 -7.02 10.52 0.90
CA PRO A 90 -6.75 9.09 1.13
C PRO A 90 -7.96 8.33 1.69
N ALA A 91 -8.86 9.00 2.40
CA ALA A 91 -10.06 8.38 2.94
C ALA A 91 -11.05 7.93 1.86
N ALA A 92 -10.91 8.43 0.62
CA ALA A 92 -11.76 8.03 -0.50
C ALA A 92 -11.31 6.71 -1.15
N ILE A 93 -10.15 6.18 -0.78
CA ILE A 93 -9.62 4.94 -1.36
C ILE A 93 -10.39 3.76 -0.78
N VAL A 94 -10.81 2.87 -1.67
CA VAL A 94 -11.53 1.63 -1.32
C VAL A 94 -10.79 0.42 -1.88
N ALA A 95 -11.21 -0.79 -1.48
CA ALA A 95 -10.51 -2.02 -1.88
C ALA A 95 -10.48 -2.26 -3.39
N ALA A 96 -11.38 -1.67 -4.15
CA ALA A 96 -11.37 -1.73 -5.61
C ALA A 96 -10.29 -0.85 -6.24
N ASP A 97 -9.71 0.07 -5.47
CA ASP A 97 -8.61 0.93 -5.92
C ASP A 97 -7.28 0.18 -5.74
N ASP A 98 -7.16 -0.97 -6.35
CA ASP A 98 -6.06 -1.92 -6.17
C ASP A 98 -4.92 -1.76 -7.19
N THR A 99 -4.92 -0.66 -7.92
CA THR A 99 -3.82 -0.26 -8.82
C THR A 99 -3.45 1.19 -8.58
N CYS A 100 -2.22 1.56 -8.96
CA CYS A 100 -1.79 2.94 -8.86
C CYS A 100 -2.64 3.87 -9.73
N VAL A 101 -3.07 3.41 -10.89
CA VAL A 101 -3.94 4.18 -11.79
C VAL A 101 -5.28 4.49 -11.10
N GLU A 102 -5.86 3.53 -10.40
CA GLU A 102 -7.13 3.72 -9.69
C GLU A 102 -7.00 4.59 -8.44
N MET A 103 -5.84 4.56 -7.78
CA MET A 103 -5.57 5.42 -6.64
C MET A 103 -5.30 6.86 -7.04
N ASP A 104 -4.75 7.08 -8.25
CA ASP A 104 -4.40 8.41 -8.72
C ASP A 104 -5.62 9.32 -8.80
N LEU A 105 -5.46 10.55 -8.36
CA LEU A 105 -6.49 11.59 -8.32
C LEU A 105 -7.63 11.30 -7.32
N LYS A 106 -7.44 10.40 -6.38
CA LYS A 106 -8.37 10.24 -5.26
C LYS A 106 -8.07 11.29 -4.20
#